data_16f4f5b14eff098f067a2e6a502ce4f7
#
_entry.id   16f4f5b14eff098f067a2e6a502ce4f7
#
_cell.length_a   1.000
_cell.length_b   1.000
_cell.length_c   1.000
_cell.angle_alpha   90.00
_cell.angle_beta   90.00
_cell.angle_gamma   90.00
#
_symmetry.space_group_name_H-M   'P 1'
#
loop_
_entity.id
_entity.type
_entity.pdbx_description
1 polymer ?
#
loop_
_entity_poly.entity_id
_entity_poly.type
_entity_poly.pdbx_seq_one_letter_code
_entity_poly.pdbx_strand_id
1 'polypeptide(L)'
;MVLRFCEQTLSVNPRLAGIKHLNRLEQVLARNEWSDPAIVEGIMSDEGGSIIEGTMSNIFVVADNVLITPLITQAGIAGVMRGQIIQLATRSGIKVEERVLSRKELAQALEVFVCNSIIGIWPVSRITTSIYSVGFITQFIQKSLSELKK
;
A
#
# COMPACT_ATOMS: atom_id res chain seq x y z
N MET A 1 2.37 -12.50 1.97
CA MET A 1 1.78 -12.20 3.29
C MET A 1 0.27 -12.11 3.22
N VAL A 2 -0.42 -12.28 4.37
CA VAL A 2 -1.89 -12.17 4.48
C VAL A 2 -2.25 -10.85 5.12
N LEU A 3 -3.19 -10.13 4.52
CA LEU A 3 -3.74 -8.88 5.02
C LEU A 3 -5.26 -8.99 5.26
N ARG A 4 -5.79 -8.00 5.99
CA ARG A 4 -7.23 -7.80 6.14
C ARG A 4 -7.61 -6.35 5.80
N PHE A 5 -8.88 -6.07 5.60
CA PHE A 5 -9.39 -4.71 5.66
C PHE A 5 -9.67 -4.32 7.10
N CYS A 6 -9.28 -3.11 7.48
CA CYS A 6 -9.66 -2.51 8.76
C CYS A 6 -11.09 -1.96 8.72
N GLU A 7 -11.75 -1.98 9.87
CA GLU A 7 -13.02 -1.30 10.10
C GLU A 7 -12.77 0.19 10.41
N GLN A 8 -11.69 0.47 11.16
CA GLN A 8 -11.24 1.83 11.43
C GLN A 8 -10.83 2.52 10.12
N THR A 9 -11.38 3.70 9.89
CA THR A 9 -11.08 4.56 8.75
C THR A 9 -10.07 5.64 9.12
N LEU A 10 -9.45 6.24 8.10
CA LEU A 10 -8.62 7.43 8.22
C LEU A 10 -9.48 8.67 8.04
N SER A 11 -9.34 9.62 8.95
CA SER A 11 -9.97 10.94 8.83
C SER A 11 -9.39 11.72 7.66
N VAL A 12 -10.25 12.43 6.96
CA VAL A 12 -9.85 13.31 5.86
C VAL A 12 -9.28 14.61 6.44
N ASN A 13 -8.00 14.84 6.22
CA ASN A 13 -7.33 16.09 6.57
C ASN A 13 -6.27 16.47 5.51
N PRO A 14 -6.64 17.27 4.49
CA PRO A 14 -5.72 17.63 3.41
C PRO A 14 -4.44 18.36 3.86
N ARG A 15 -4.46 19.02 5.03
CA ARG A 15 -3.29 19.70 5.59
C ARG A 15 -2.26 18.75 6.20
N LEU A 16 -2.71 17.57 6.63
CA LEU A 16 -1.85 16.53 7.20
C LEU A 16 -1.55 15.41 6.20
N ALA A 17 -2.31 15.32 5.11
CA ALA A 17 -2.09 14.31 4.07
C ALA A 17 -0.66 14.37 3.54
N GLY A 18 -0.03 13.22 3.42
CA GLY A 18 1.37 13.05 3.02
C GLY A 18 2.39 13.22 4.14
N ILE A 19 2.04 13.87 5.25
CA ILE A 19 2.97 14.17 6.35
C ILE A 19 3.04 12.97 7.31
N LYS A 20 4.27 12.55 7.65
CA LYS A 20 4.48 11.57 8.71
C LYS A 20 4.52 12.29 10.07
N HIS A 21 3.36 12.39 10.72
CA HIS A 21 3.17 13.02 12.03
C HIS A 21 2.96 11.98 13.14
N LEU A 22 2.94 12.44 14.40
CA LEU A 22 2.77 11.56 15.57
C LEU A 22 1.31 11.27 15.94
N ASN A 23 0.35 11.96 15.35
CA ASN A 23 -1.07 11.69 15.56
C ASN A 23 -1.47 10.39 14.83
N ARG A 24 -1.24 9.24 15.47
CA ARG A 24 -1.37 7.88 14.89
C ARG A 24 -2.43 7.03 15.59
N LEU A 25 -3.38 7.66 16.27
CA LEU A 25 -4.39 6.94 17.04
C LEU A 25 -5.26 6.04 16.15
N GLU A 26 -5.63 6.50 14.96
CA GLU A 26 -6.41 5.72 13.99
C GLU A 26 -5.68 4.42 13.59
N GLN A 27 -4.37 4.49 13.33
CA GLN A 27 -3.57 3.32 12.99
C GLN A 27 -3.40 2.37 14.16
N VAL A 28 -3.32 2.90 15.40
CA VAL A 28 -3.27 2.08 16.62
C VAL A 28 -4.60 1.36 16.82
N LEU A 29 -5.73 2.04 16.67
CA LEU A 29 -7.05 1.42 16.76
C LEU A 29 -7.23 0.35 15.69
N ALA A 30 -6.91 0.67 14.44
CA ALA A 30 -6.95 -0.29 13.33
C ALA A 30 -6.09 -1.53 13.62
N ARG A 31 -4.85 -1.35 14.12
CA ARG A 31 -3.95 -2.48 14.43
C ARG A 31 -4.47 -3.37 15.53
N ASN A 32 -5.28 -2.84 16.44
CA ASN A 32 -5.89 -3.60 17.55
C ASN A 32 -7.13 -4.42 17.13
N GLU A 33 -7.59 -4.32 15.89
CA GLU A 33 -8.75 -5.07 15.40
C GLU A 33 -8.49 -6.58 15.26
N TRP A 34 -7.24 -7.03 15.31
CA TRP A 34 -6.91 -8.46 15.19
C TRP A 34 -5.72 -8.86 16.05
N SER A 35 -5.77 -10.11 16.51
CA SER A 35 -4.70 -10.79 17.25
C SER A 35 -4.17 -12.01 16.52
N ASP A 36 -4.76 -12.39 15.37
CA ASP A 36 -4.30 -13.51 14.57
C ASP A 36 -2.90 -13.22 13.98
N PRO A 37 -1.85 -13.98 14.37
CA PRO A 37 -0.49 -13.77 13.90
C PRO A 37 -0.30 -14.04 12.40
N ALA A 38 -1.23 -14.73 11.76
CA ALA A 38 -1.21 -14.96 10.31
C ALA A 38 -1.52 -13.68 9.53
N ILE A 39 -2.25 -12.73 10.13
CA ILE A 39 -2.56 -11.43 9.54
C ILE A 39 -1.46 -10.44 9.92
N VAL A 40 -0.67 -10.04 8.95
CA VAL A 40 0.55 -9.26 9.19
C VAL A 40 0.27 -7.75 9.13
N GLU A 41 -0.70 -7.33 8.31
CA GLU A 41 -1.02 -5.92 8.09
C GLU A 41 -2.52 -5.73 7.84
N GLY A 42 -3.03 -4.54 8.14
CA GLY A 42 -4.40 -4.13 7.86
C GLY A 42 -4.43 -3.01 6.82
N ILE A 43 -5.35 -3.10 5.86
CA ILE A 43 -5.58 -2.06 4.85
C ILE A 43 -6.64 -1.10 5.35
N MET A 44 -6.31 0.17 5.37
CA MET A 44 -7.16 1.27 5.80
C MET A 44 -7.73 2.02 4.59
N SER A 45 -8.98 2.44 4.74
CA SER A 45 -9.67 3.32 3.79
C SER A 45 -10.03 4.64 4.46
N ASP A 46 -10.34 5.65 3.66
CA ASP A 46 -11.02 6.85 4.14
C ASP A 46 -12.50 6.57 4.43
N GLU A 47 -13.21 7.57 4.95
CA GLU A 47 -14.65 7.50 5.24
C GLU A 47 -15.51 7.28 3.98
N GLY A 48 -14.99 7.66 2.80
CA GLY A 48 -15.62 7.42 1.50
C GLY A 48 -15.40 6.00 0.96
N GLY A 49 -14.61 5.17 1.66
CA GLY A 49 -14.30 3.80 1.28
C GLY A 49 -13.18 3.65 0.26
N SER A 50 -12.47 4.73 -0.08
CA SER A 50 -11.28 4.68 -0.93
C SER A 50 -10.11 4.09 -0.15
N ILE A 51 -9.38 3.16 -0.73
CA ILE A 51 -8.17 2.59 -0.14
C ILE A 51 -7.09 3.67 -0.07
N ILE A 52 -6.44 3.80 1.09
CA ILE A 52 -5.39 4.80 1.31
C ILE A 52 -4.02 4.13 1.55
N GLU A 53 -3.88 3.34 2.62
CA GLU A 53 -2.60 2.75 3.02
C GLU A 53 -2.79 1.55 3.95
N GLY A 54 -1.72 0.90 4.38
CA GLY A 54 -1.73 -0.02 5.51
C GLY A 54 -1.58 0.71 6.85
N THR A 55 -1.72 0.00 7.98
CA THR A 55 -1.53 0.61 9.30
C THR A 55 -0.11 1.17 9.51
N MET A 56 0.88 0.61 8.80
CA MET A 56 2.29 1.04 8.85
C MET A 56 2.98 1.06 7.48
N SER A 57 2.24 0.93 6.38
CA SER A 57 2.80 0.76 5.03
C SER A 57 1.97 1.47 3.98
N ASN A 58 2.59 1.81 2.84
CA ASN A 58 1.86 2.19 1.63
C ASN A 58 1.55 0.94 0.81
N ILE A 59 0.53 1.01 -0.02
CA ILE A 59 0.07 -0.09 -0.87
C ILE A 59 0.23 0.24 -2.35
N PHE A 60 0.58 -0.77 -3.13
CA PHE A 60 0.61 -0.76 -4.58
C PHE A 60 -0.15 -1.95 -5.13
N VAL A 61 -0.79 -1.76 -6.27
CA VAL A 61 -1.44 -2.83 -7.03
C VAL A 61 -0.97 -2.80 -8.48
N VAL A 62 -1.00 -3.95 -9.13
CA VAL A 62 -0.74 -4.06 -10.57
C VAL A 62 -2.02 -4.53 -11.25
N ALA A 63 -2.47 -3.76 -12.22
CA ALA A 63 -3.58 -4.11 -13.11
C ALA A 63 -3.22 -3.64 -14.54
N ASP A 64 -3.48 -4.46 -15.54
CA ASP A 64 -3.24 -4.15 -16.96
C ASP A 64 -1.81 -3.62 -17.25
N ASN A 65 -0.80 -4.18 -16.60
CA ASN A 65 0.60 -3.76 -16.65
C ASN A 65 0.86 -2.32 -16.14
N VAL A 66 -0.08 -1.73 -15.40
CA VAL A 66 0.06 -0.43 -14.74
C VAL A 66 0.31 -0.65 -13.26
N LEU A 67 1.30 0.03 -12.71
CA LEU A 67 1.54 0.11 -11.28
C LEU A 67 0.70 1.25 -10.70
N ILE A 68 -0.23 0.92 -9.83
CA ILE A 68 -1.18 1.88 -9.25
C ILE A 68 -0.95 1.98 -7.75
N THR A 69 -0.97 3.20 -7.22
CA THR A 69 -0.93 3.46 -5.78
C THR A 69 -1.96 4.53 -5.41
N PRO A 70 -2.56 4.45 -4.22
CA PRO A 70 -3.51 5.45 -3.78
C PRO A 70 -2.96 6.88 -3.82
N LEU A 71 -3.82 7.82 -4.21
CA LEU A 71 -3.53 9.24 -4.16
C LEU A 71 -3.54 9.72 -2.70
N ILE A 72 -2.45 10.35 -2.26
CA ILE A 72 -2.26 10.84 -0.89
C ILE A 72 -2.49 12.36 -0.85
N THR A 73 -3.73 12.79 -1.03
CA THR A 73 -4.10 14.22 -1.01
C THR A 73 -5.11 14.58 0.06
N GLN A 74 -5.82 13.60 0.58
CA GLN A 74 -6.87 13.79 1.59
C GLN A 74 -6.51 13.13 2.93
N ALA A 75 -5.78 12.02 2.90
CA ALA A 75 -5.36 11.23 4.06
C ALA A 75 -4.10 10.42 3.71
N GLY A 76 -3.49 9.77 4.71
CA GLY A 76 -2.37 8.87 4.55
C GLY A 76 -0.99 9.56 4.55
N ILE A 77 0.06 8.77 4.37
CA ILE A 77 1.45 9.19 4.41
C ILE A 77 2.10 9.00 3.03
N ALA A 78 2.73 10.04 2.49
CA ALA A 78 3.59 9.94 1.32
C ALA A 78 4.96 9.33 1.74
N GLY A 79 5.00 8.01 1.87
CA GLY A 79 6.19 7.30 2.36
C GLY A 79 7.41 7.47 1.45
N VAL A 80 8.61 7.57 2.04
CA VAL A 80 9.87 7.67 1.29
C VAL A 80 10.04 6.47 0.35
N MET A 81 9.79 5.25 0.84
CA MET A 81 9.86 4.03 0.02
C MET A 81 8.85 4.07 -1.12
N ARG A 82 7.62 4.56 -0.87
CA ARG A 82 6.62 4.77 -1.92
C ARG A 82 7.16 5.68 -3.03
N GLY A 83 7.75 6.81 -2.67
CA GLY A 83 8.34 7.75 -3.63
C GLY A 83 9.48 7.12 -4.44
N GLN A 84 10.35 6.35 -3.80
CA GLN A 84 11.44 5.62 -4.48
C GLN A 84 10.91 4.59 -5.49
N ILE A 85 9.86 3.85 -5.12
CA ILE A 85 9.22 2.86 -6.01
C ILE A 85 8.63 3.55 -7.24
N ILE A 86 7.90 4.65 -7.06
CA ILE A 86 7.32 5.43 -8.16
C ILE A 86 8.41 5.90 -9.12
N GLN A 87 9.48 6.50 -8.59
CA GLN A 87 10.60 6.96 -9.42
C GLN A 87 11.29 5.83 -10.17
N LEU A 88 11.57 4.72 -9.48
CA LEU A 88 12.21 3.54 -10.09
C LEU A 88 11.35 2.97 -11.21
N ALA A 89 10.06 2.73 -10.95
CA ALA A 89 9.13 2.19 -11.93
C ALA A 89 9.04 3.09 -13.18
N THR A 90 8.89 4.41 -12.97
CA THR A 90 8.82 5.39 -14.06
C THR A 90 10.11 5.39 -14.90
N ARG A 91 11.30 5.40 -14.26
CA ARG A 91 12.59 5.34 -14.97
C ARG A 91 12.79 4.03 -15.74
N SER A 92 12.15 2.97 -15.29
CA SER A 92 12.19 1.64 -15.94
C SER A 92 11.13 1.47 -17.03
N GLY A 93 10.36 2.51 -17.36
CA GLY A 93 9.33 2.46 -18.40
C GLY A 93 8.02 1.78 -17.95
N ILE A 94 7.87 1.49 -16.66
CA ILE A 94 6.61 0.99 -16.11
C ILE A 94 5.66 2.17 -15.92
N LYS A 95 4.48 2.09 -16.51
CA LYS A 95 3.43 3.10 -16.30
C LYS A 95 3.00 3.11 -14.84
N VAL A 96 3.01 4.29 -14.21
CA VAL A 96 2.59 4.48 -12.81
C VAL A 96 1.40 5.44 -12.77
N GLU A 97 0.40 5.09 -11.98
CA GLU A 97 -0.77 5.92 -11.72
C GLU A 97 -0.95 6.13 -10.22
N GLU A 98 -0.96 7.41 -9.80
CA GLU A 98 -1.40 7.81 -8.47
C GLU A 98 -2.85 8.25 -8.56
N ARG A 99 -3.77 7.44 -8.08
CA ARG A 99 -5.21 7.70 -8.19
C ARG A 99 -6.02 7.07 -7.07
N VAL A 100 -7.30 7.42 -7.02
CA VAL A 100 -8.23 6.75 -6.12
C VAL A 100 -8.29 5.25 -6.44
N LEU A 101 -8.25 4.42 -5.41
CA LEU A 101 -8.30 2.97 -5.49
C LEU A 101 -9.48 2.46 -4.66
N SER A 102 -10.38 1.73 -5.30
CA SER A 102 -11.53 1.10 -4.64
C SER A 102 -11.18 -0.31 -4.13
N ARG A 103 -11.96 -0.82 -3.15
CA ARG A 103 -11.84 -2.21 -2.70
C ARG A 103 -12.08 -3.21 -3.84
N LYS A 104 -12.97 -2.88 -4.78
CA LYS A 104 -13.28 -3.72 -5.94
C LYS A 104 -12.06 -3.85 -6.86
N GLU A 105 -11.42 -2.75 -7.20
CA GLU A 105 -10.21 -2.75 -8.02
C GLU A 105 -9.06 -3.49 -7.33
N LEU A 106 -8.88 -3.26 -6.01
CA LEU A 106 -7.90 -4.00 -5.23
C LEU A 106 -8.16 -5.51 -5.29
N ALA A 107 -9.41 -5.95 -5.16
CA ALA A 107 -9.77 -7.37 -5.24
C ALA A 107 -9.52 -8.00 -6.63
N GLN A 108 -9.53 -7.20 -7.69
CA GLN A 108 -9.32 -7.63 -9.09
C GLN A 108 -7.87 -7.46 -9.57
N ALA A 109 -6.99 -6.92 -8.74
CA ALA A 109 -5.59 -6.70 -9.10
C ALA A 109 -4.85 -8.01 -9.35
N LEU A 110 -3.88 -7.99 -10.26
CA LEU A 110 -3.02 -9.15 -10.57
C LEU A 110 -1.94 -9.35 -9.50
N GLU A 111 -1.33 -8.24 -9.06
CA GLU A 111 -0.30 -8.24 -8.03
C GLU A 111 -0.65 -7.16 -6.99
N VAL A 112 -0.35 -7.44 -5.74
CA VAL A 112 -0.45 -6.47 -4.64
C VAL A 112 0.80 -6.57 -3.79
N PHE A 113 1.33 -5.43 -3.38
CA PHE A 113 2.39 -5.37 -2.38
C PHE A 113 2.26 -4.15 -1.48
N VAL A 114 2.83 -4.25 -0.30
CA VAL A 114 2.95 -3.13 0.64
C VAL A 114 4.42 -2.79 0.87
N CYS A 115 4.70 -1.55 1.24
CA CYS A 115 6.06 -1.09 1.45
C CYS A 115 6.20 -0.06 2.57
N ASN A 116 7.34 -0.07 3.22
CA ASN A 116 7.85 1.03 4.03
C ASN A 116 9.38 0.97 4.10
N SER A 117 10.01 1.94 4.76
CA SER A 117 11.48 2.05 4.82
C SER A 117 12.16 0.95 5.63
N ILE A 118 11.44 0.22 6.49
CA ILE A 118 11.96 -0.85 7.34
C ILE A 118 11.86 -2.19 6.64
N ILE A 119 10.64 -2.53 6.14
CA ILE A 119 10.36 -3.83 5.54
C ILE A 119 10.76 -3.92 4.06
N GLY A 120 11.04 -2.79 3.41
CA GLY A 120 11.20 -2.76 1.96
C GLY A 120 9.86 -3.01 1.26
N ILE A 121 9.81 -4.02 0.41
CA ILE A 121 8.61 -4.47 -0.30
C ILE A 121 8.19 -5.85 0.20
N TRP A 122 6.95 -5.94 0.63
CA TRP A 122 6.32 -7.19 1.01
C TRP A 122 5.18 -7.54 0.04
N PRO A 123 5.35 -8.59 -0.79
CA PRO A 123 4.28 -9.08 -1.65
C PRO A 123 3.12 -9.62 -0.83
N VAL A 124 1.91 -9.30 -1.26
CA VAL A 124 0.68 -9.77 -0.64
C VAL A 124 0.21 -11.03 -1.37
N SER A 125 -0.08 -12.09 -0.63
CA SER A 125 -0.64 -13.33 -1.17
C SER A 125 -2.15 -13.41 -1.04
N ARG A 126 -2.72 -12.74 -0.01
CA ARG A 126 -4.15 -12.76 0.23
C ARG A 126 -4.61 -11.51 1.01
N ILE A 127 -5.77 -10.98 0.61
CA ILE A 127 -6.54 -10.01 1.41
C ILE A 127 -7.94 -10.58 1.56
N THR A 128 -8.35 -10.94 2.77
CA THR A 128 -9.60 -11.68 3.04
C THR A 128 -9.75 -12.91 2.15
N THR A 129 -10.60 -12.87 1.14
CA THR A 129 -10.86 -13.97 0.18
C THR A 129 -10.12 -13.82 -1.15
N SER A 130 -9.60 -12.64 -1.46
CA SER A 130 -8.88 -12.37 -2.71
C SER A 130 -7.44 -12.89 -2.61
N ILE A 131 -7.01 -13.67 -3.61
CA ILE A 131 -5.67 -14.28 -3.70
C ILE A 131 -4.88 -13.58 -4.79
N TYR A 132 -3.60 -13.30 -4.53
CA TYR A 132 -2.71 -12.60 -5.44
C TYR A 132 -1.43 -13.39 -5.68
N SER A 133 -0.89 -13.29 -6.89
CA SER A 133 0.42 -13.84 -7.22
C SER A 133 1.52 -12.80 -7.04
N VAL A 134 2.75 -13.26 -6.85
CA VAL A 134 3.94 -12.39 -6.92
C VAL A 134 4.37 -12.35 -8.38
N GLY A 135 3.92 -11.34 -9.10
CA GLY A 135 4.17 -11.22 -10.53
C GLY A 135 5.47 -10.51 -10.87
N PHE A 136 5.64 -10.27 -12.17
CA PHE A 136 6.88 -9.71 -12.73
C PHE A 136 7.21 -8.32 -12.20
N ILE A 137 6.22 -7.41 -12.12
CA ILE A 137 6.46 -6.02 -11.71
C ILE A 137 6.93 -5.97 -10.26
N THR A 138 6.26 -6.69 -9.36
CA THR A 138 6.68 -6.76 -7.94
C THR A 138 8.10 -7.30 -7.81
N GLN A 139 8.43 -8.40 -8.49
CA GLN A 139 9.77 -9.00 -8.43
C GLN A 139 10.84 -8.09 -9.01
N PHE A 140 10.55 -7.44 -10.15
CA PHE A 140 11.46 -6.48 -10.77
C PHE A 140 11.81 -5.34 -9.82
N ILE A 141 10.78 -4.71 -9.19
CA ILE A 141 10.99 -3.58 -8.28
C ILE A 141 11.76 -4.04 -7.02
N GLN A 142 11.44 -5.22 -6.46
CA GLN A 142 12.18 -5.78 -5.32
C GLN A 142 13.67 -5.96 -5.65
N LYS A 143 13.98 -6.58 -6.79
CA LYS A 143 15.35 -6.82 -7.24
C LYS A 143 16.09 -5.49 -7.42
N SER A 144 15.53 -4.56 -8.18
CA SER A 144 16.16 -3.27 -8.47
C SER A 144 16.42 -2.44 -7.21
N LEU A 145 15.51 -2.44 -6.23
CA LEU A 145 15.74 -1.77 -4.94
C LEU A 145 16.83 -2.44 -4.12
N SER A 146 16.99 -3.76 -4.21
CA SER A 146 18.06 -4.48 -3.50
C SER A 146 19.45 -4.16 -4.07
N GLU A 147 19.54 -3.89 -5.37
CA GLU A 147 20.78 -3.49 -6.05
C GLU A 147 21.20 -2.05 -5.70
N LEU A 148 20.24 -1.14 -5.45
CA LEU A 148 20.51 0.24 -5.04
C LEU A 148 21.02 0.36 -3.59
N LYS A 149 20.89 -0.69 -2.78
CA LYS A 149 21.35 -0.72 -1.38
C LYS A 149 22.79 -1.23 -1.22
N LYS A 150 23.41 -1.64 -2.28
CA LYS A 150 24.82 -2.06 -2.35
C LYS A 150 25.72 -0.89 -2.73
#